data_dda5529bfd7d4a9e6e795cf675c9f50b
#
_entry.id   dda5529bfd7d4a9e6e795cf675c9f50b
#
_cell.length_a   1.000
_cell.length_b   1.000
_cell.length_c   1.000
_cell.angle_alpha   90.00
_cell.angle_beta   90.00
_cell.angle_gamma   90.00
#
_symmetry.space_group_name_H-M   'P 1'
#
loop_
_entity.id
_entity.type
_entity.pdbx_description
1 polymer ?
#
loop_
_entity_poly.entity_id
_entity_poly.type
_entity_poly.pdbx_seq_one_letter_code
_entity_poly.pdbx_strand_id
1 'polypeptide(L)'
;MSIEAPAVPVAGYGPWNPGLTSDIPPALLGQATIFLPDNVTTTLASVIELRQLTGLQFEDLVIFRPERLVVHELLVRVTADLSVPDGPRVEDLGIHFRHMTHTLLARHIAPHMGRIVSEYETLKNEVESAVNRALKGLFPERAGAAGTGARLSQLFRRHGATASSHETEWSRTDRVLREWDAAAHSSAAPLGKAVYTALIRVVSALRAKHGRVWGDAALLSRLASGIACNDHGSERIGALIEPIVQAAAAKEGYALLPVQHESVVMNIKGASASGKSTLRPLQRRLAAEIGVDWSHFALISPDIWRKYLLDYGGLGEAYKYAGAFTGHELAIIDRKLDRHMARKAEKSGMSHLLIDRFRFDSFAPDSEEAGSNLLTRFGNLVYMFFMVTPPHQTVERSWRRGLEVGRYKAVDDLLAHNVEAYNGMPELFFTWALRDNKRVHYEFLDNSVPYGERPRSIAFGWNGEMNVLDVKCMLDVARYRKINVNAQRPEDVYPHGRAMAPEHNTDFLVQCARMLPALNFAERASGRIYARLEAGKLAWCDPDAIAAPLVDAETRIGLLAVAPELPGQLRRWSERRTAPRAIPAGQYHTLGRWGPGMAHG
;
A
#
# COMPACT_ATOMS: atom_id res chain seq x y z
N MET A 1 -26.21 10.14 -13.34
CA MET A 1 -25.68 10.73 -14.58
C MET A 1 -24.55 9.85 -15.07
N SER A 2 -24.75 9.18 -16.20
CA SER A 2 -23.70 8.38 -16.85
C SER A 2 -22.71 9.35 -17.47
N ILE A 3 -21.50 9.43 -16.92
CA ILE A 3 -20.41 10.13 -17.57
C ILE A 3 -19.84 9.12 -18.58
N GLU A 4 -20.29 9.19 -19.82
CA GLU A 4 -19.58 8.61 -20.94
C GLU A 4 -18.19 9.26 -20.99
N ALA A 5 -17.15 8.47 -20.81
CA ALA A 5 -15.81 8.91 -21.12
C ALA A 5 -15.77 9.31 -22.60
N PRO A 6 -15.14 10.42 -22.98
CA PRO A 6 -15.05 10.80 -24.38
C PRO A 6 -14.30 9.73 -25.16
N ALA A 7 -15.02 8.96 -25.96
CA ALA A 7 -14.49 7.98 -26.88
C ALA A 7 -13.92 8.67 -28.13
N VAL A 8 -12.88 9.50 -27.98
CA VAL A 8 -12.13 10.01 -29.14
C VAL A 8 -10.68 9.62 -28.95
N PRO A 9 -10.14 8.74 -29.81
CA PRO A 9 -8.69 8.57 -29.91
C PRO A 9 -8.13 9.93 -30.38
N VAL A 10 -7.48 10.66 -29.47
CA VAL A 10 -6.76 11.86 -29.84
C VAL A 10 -5.64 11.44 -30.76
N ALA A 11 -5.66 11.86 -32.02
CA ALA A 11 -4.67 11.54 -33.02
C ALA A 11 -3.25 11.83 -32.45
N GLY A 12 -2.36 10.82 -32.46
CA GLY A 12 -0.99 10.94 -31.98
C GLY A 12 -0.70 10.33 -30.61
N TYR A 13 -1.70 9.88 -29.84
CA TYR A 13 -1.49 9.20 -28.56
C TYR A 13 -1.76 7.68 -28.64
N GLY A 14 -1.08 6.91 -27.79
CA GLY A 14 -1.18 5.46 -27.73
C GLY A 14 -0.64 4.92 -26.42
N PRO A 15 -0.59 3.57 -26.25
CA PRO A 15 -0.11 2.95 -25.03
C PRO A 15 1.27 3.46 -24.58
N TRP A 16 2.20 3.61 -25.52
CA TRP A 16 3.58 4.01 -25.28
C TRP A 16 3.81 5.53 -25.35
N ASN A 17 2.79 6.27 -25.70
CA ASN A 17 2.73 7.74 -25.62
C ASN A 17 1.34 8.18 -25.17
N PRO A 18 0.98 8.04 -23.89
CA PRO A 18 -0.37 8.36 -23.41
C PRO A 18 -0.64 9.87 -23.32
N GLY A 19 0.35 10.71 -23.62
CA GLY A 19 0.24 12.18 -23.57
C GLY A 19 0.21 12.72 -22.14
N LEU A 20 0.93 12.08 -21.23
CA LEU A 20 1.21 12.57 -19.87
C LEU A 20 2.59 12.12 -19.42
N THR A 21 3.14 12.85 -18.46
CA THR A 21 4.41 12.56 -17.77
C THR A 21 4.15 12.08 -16.36
N SER A 22 5.13 11.41 -15.73
CA SER A 22 5.04 10.96 -14.34
C SER A 22 4.84 12.11 -13.36
N ASP A 23 5.58 13.19 -13.56
CA ASP A 23 5.43 14.42 -12.79
C ASP A 23 4.25 15.24 -13.31
N ILE A 24 3.47 15.78 -12.40
CA ILE A 24 2.44 16.76 -12.75
C ILE A 24 3.15 18.03 -13.26
N PRO A 25 2.83 18.51 -14.47
CA PRO A 25 3.38 19.77 -14.95
C PRO A 25 3.14 20.92 -13.96
N PRO A 26 4.12 21.81 -13.71
CA PRO A 26 3.98 22.89 -12.72
C PRO A 26 2.72 23.74 -12.90
N ALA A 27 2.30 23.98 -14.15
CA ALA A 27 1.08 24.73 -14.47
C ALA A 27 -0.20 24.01 -14.02
N LEU A 28 -0.18 22.69 -13.85
CA LEU A 28 -1.31 21.88 -13.45
C LEU A 28 -1.28 21.50 -11.96
N LEU A 29 -0.17 21.72 -11.27
CA LEU A 29 0.02 21.29 -9.88
C LEU A 29 -1.06 21.83 -8.93
N GLY A 30 -1.56 23.03 -9.18
CA GLY A 30 -2.65 23.65 -8.41
C GLY A 30 -3.99 22.91 -8.52
N GLN A 31 -4.16 21.99 -9.47
CA GLN A 31 -5.36 21.16 -9.61
C GLN A 31 -5.30 19.88 -8.75
N ALA A 32 -4.16 19.56 -8.11
CA ALA A 32 -4.09 18.47 -7.17
C ALA A 32 -4.98 18.78 -5.94
N THR A 33 -5.71 17.77 -5.48
CA THR A 33 -6.74 17.92 -4.44
C THR A 33 -6.21 18.49 -3.13
N ILE A 34 -4.93 18.28 -2.84
CA ILE A 34 -4.25 18.85 -1.65
C ILE A 34 -3.89 20.35 -1.79
N PHE A 35 -4.17 20.97 -2.94
CA PHE A 35 -3.93 22.41 -3.16
C PHE A 35 -5.20 23.17 -3.53
N LEU A 36 -6.35 22.48 -3.64
CA LEU A 36 -7.63 23.14 -3.93
C LEU A 36 -8.07 23.97 -2.71
N PRO A 37 -8.43 25.28 -2.91
CA PRO A 37 -8.81 26.17 -1.80
C PRO A 37 -10.00 25.68 -0.97
N ASP A 38 -10.91 24.90 -1.59
CA ASP A 38 -12.05 24.32 -0.89
C ASP A 38 -11.65 23.17 0.04
N ASN A 39 -10.49 22.56 -0.19
CA ASN A 39 -9.99 21.42 0.61
C ASN A 39 -9.02 21.85 1.71
N VAL A 40 -8.22 22.88 1.47
CA VAL A 40 -7.11 23.28 2.34
C VAL A 40 -7.13 24.79 2.63
N THR A 41 -6.47 25.19 3.72
CA THR A 41 -6.26 26.61 4.07
C THR A 41 -4.90 27.12 3.61
N THR A 42 -3.98 26.23 3.24
CA THR A 42 -2.64 26.55 2.73
C THR A 42 -2.68 26.83 1.22
N THR A 43 -1.83 27.73 0.75
CA THR A 43 -1.68 27.98 -0.69
C THR A 43 -0.55 27.15 -1.29
N LEU A 44 -0.65 26.79 -2.57
CA LEU A 44 0.41 26.08 -3.29
C LEU A 44 1.76 26.79 -3.15
N ALA A 45 1.79 28.11 -3.32
CA ALA A 45 3.04 28.90 -3.23
C ALA A 45 3.69 28.75 -1.84
N SER A 46 2.90 28.88 -0.76
CA SER A 46 3.42 28.73 0.60
C SER A 46 3.91 27.32 0.89
N VAL A 47 3.24 26.31 0.36
CA VAL A 47 3.64 24.90 0.53
C VAL A 47 4.93 24.59 -0.23
N ILE A 48 5.11 25.10 -1.45
CA ILE A 48 6.36 24.96 -2.22
C ILE A 48 7.53 25.62 -1.47
N GLU A 49 7.35 26.84 -0.98
CA GLU A 49 8.36 27.55 -0.20
C GLU A 49 8.72 26.77 1.08
N LEU A 50 7.73 26.35 1.85
CA LEU A 50 7.94 25.57 3.06
C LEU A 50 8.64 24.23 2.80
N ARG A 51 8.32 23.54 1.70
CA ARG A 51 9.01 22.30 1.30
C ARG A 51 10.50 22.57 1.03
N GLN A 52 10.81 23.64 0.30
CA GLN A 52 12.19 24.05 0.06
C GLN A 52 12.93 24.40 1.34
N LEU A 53 12.27 25.06 2.29
CA LEU A 53 12.87 25.47 3.56
C LEU A 53 13.02 24.31 4.55
N THR A 54 12.04 23.43 4.64
CA THR A 54 11.99 22.42 5.71
C THR A 54 12.43 21.04 5.30
N GLY A 55 12.31 20.68 4.01
CA GLY A 55 12.48 19.31 3.52
C GLY A 55 11.30 18.37 3.81
N LEU A 56 10.23 18.86 4.45
CA LEU A 56 8.99 18.11 4.68
C LEU A 56 8.27 17.81 3.36
N GLN A 57 7.48 16.75 3.36
CA GLN A 57 6.67 16.38 2.20
C GLN A 57 5.42 17.27 2.09
N PHE A 58 4.78 17.28 0.93
CA PHE A 58 3.56 18.05 0.71
C PHE A 58 2.47 17.69 1.71
N GLU A 59 2.31 16.41 2.03
CA GLU A 59 1.33 15.87 2.97
C GLU A 59 1.45 16.42 4.39
N ASP A 60 2.68 16.80 4.78
CA ASP A 60 2.97 17.37 6.10
C ASP A 60 2.78 18.90 6.14
N LEU A 61 2.75 19.55 4.98
CA LEU A 61 2.72 21.00 4.84
C LEU A 61 1.35 21.58 4.54
N VAL A 62 0.45 20.76 3.96
CA VAL A 62 -0.93 21.18 3.70
C VAL A 62 -1.75 21.13 4.99
N ILE A 63 -2.69 22.06 5.17
CA ILE A 63 -3.61 22.09 6.30
C ILE A 63 -5.03 21.96 5.76
N PHE A 64 -5.65 20.81 5.99
CA PHE A 64 -7.00 20.54 5.53
C PHE A 64 -8.04 21.33 6.32
N ARG A 65 -9.11 21.72 5.63
CA ARG A 65 -10.32 22.27 6.25
C ARG A 65 -11.06 21.16 7.01
N PRO A 66 -11.79 21.48 8.08
CA PRO A 66 -12.55 20.48 8.85
C PRO A 66 -13.58 19.75 7.96
N GLU A 67 -14.19 20.41 6.97
CA GLU A 67 -15.10 19.79 6.02
C GLU A 67 -14.40 18.70 5.18
N ARG A 68 -13.16 18.94 4.78
CA ARG A 68 -12.38 17.95 4.04
C ARG A 68 -11.93 16.80 4.93
N LEU A 69 -11.60 17.06 6.19
CA LEU A 69 -11.31 16.01 7.17
C LEU A 69 -12.54 15.13 7.45
N VAL A 70 -13.74 15.69 7.45
CA VAL A 70 -15.00 14.91 7.51
C VAL A 70 -15.10 13.96 6.31
N VAL A 71 -14.76 14.42 5.11
CA VAL A 71 -14.73 13.55 3.92
C VAL A 71 -13.72 12.41 4.11
N HIS A 72 -12.49 12.70 4.57
CA HIS A 72 -11.49 11.67 4.82
C HIS A 72 -12.02 10.59 5.79
N GLU A 73 -12.55 11.02 6.92
CA GLU A 73 -13.04 10.11 7.96
C GLU A 73 -14.29 9.33 7.53
N LEU A 74 -15.13 9.93 6.68
CA LEU A 74 -16.27 9.24 6.11
C LEU A 74 -15.84 8.15 5.11
N LEU A 75 -14.87 8.45 4.21
CA LEU A 75 -14.31 7.46 3.29
C LEU A 75 -13.73 6.26 4.05
N VAL A 76 -13.02 6.53 5.14
CA VAL A 76 -12.47 5.48 6.03
C VAL A 76 -13.60 4.60 6.59
N ARG A 77 -14.66 5.20 7.15
CA ARG A 77 -15.75 4.44 7.78
C ARG A 77 -16.60 3.68 6.78
N VAL A 78 -16.93 4.27 5.65
CA VAL A 78 -17.65 3.54 4.59
C VAL A 78 -16.84 2.33 4.13
N THR A 79 -15.51 2.44 4.04
CA THR A 79 -14.65 1.33 3.63
C THR A 79 -14.52 0.26 4.70
N ALA A 80 -14.36 0.67 5.98
CA ALA A 80 -14.01 -0.23 7.07
C ALA A 80 -15.22 -0.82 7.82
N ASP A 81 -16.36 -0.15 7.79
CA ASP A 81 -17.48 -0.45 8.69
C ASP A 81 -18.78 -0.80 7.95
N LEU A 82 -18.89 -0.48 6.65
CA LEU A 82 -20.09 -0.74 5.86
C LEU A 82 -19.83 -1.79 4.77
N SER A 83 -20.80 -2.66 4.55
CA SER A 83 -20.81 -3.56 3.41
C SER A 83 -21.15 -2.77 2.15
N VAL A 84 -20.16 -2.52 1.31
CA VAL A 84 -20.37 -1.84 0.02
C VAL A 84 -20.62 -2.88 -1.05
N PRO A 85 -21.79 -2.90 -1.70
CA PRO A 85 -22.07 -3.87 -2.76
C PRO A 85 -21.09 -3.70 -3.92
N ASP A 86 -20.52 -4.80 -4.40
CA ASP A 86 -19.88 -4.83 -5.69
C ASP A 86 -20.86 -5.40 -6.73
N GLY A 87 -20.80 -4.91 -7.95
CA GLY A 87 -21.63 -5.39 -9.04
C GLY A 87 -20.86 -6.37 -9.95
N PRO A 88 -21.45 -6.72 -11.09
CA PRO A 88 -20.80 -7.57 -12.10
C PRO A 88 -19.60 -6.91 -12.76
N ARG A 89 -19.55 -5.57 -12.81
CA ARG A 89 -18.45 -4.80 -13.41
C ARG A 89 -17.49 -4.30 -12.33
N VAL A 90 -16.22 -4.12 -12.71
CA VAL A 90 -15.17 -3.62 -11.81
C VAL A 90 -15.51 -2.25 -11.22
N GLU A 91 -16.18 -1.37 -11.98
CA GLU A 91 -16.56 -0.01 -11.60
C GLU A 91 -17.73 0.06 -10.61
N ASP A 92 -18.58 -0.96 -10.56
CA ASP A 92 -19.82 -0.95 -9.78
C ASP A 92 -19.54 -0.73 -8.28
N LEU A 93 -18.45 -1.33 -7.75
CA LEU A 93 -18.01 -1.06 -6.38
C LEU A 93 -17.80 0.45 -6.13
N GLY A 94 -17.10 1.12 -7.04
CA GLY A 94 -16.85 2.56 -6.92
C GLY A 94 -18.11 3.41 -7.07
N ILE A 95 -19.06 2.97 -7.88
CA ILE A 95 -20.36 3.64 -8.07
C ILE A 95 -21.19 3.57 -6.77
N HIS A 96 -21.34 2.35 -6.22
CA HIS A 96 -22.08 2.14 -4.98
C HIS A 96 -21.42 2.87 -3.80
N PHE A 97 -20.10 2.77 -3.70
CA PHE A 97 -19.32 3.47 -2.67
C PHE A 97 -19.58 4.98 -2.70
N ARG A 98 -19.50 5.62 -3.88
CA ARG A 98 -19.74 7.07 -4.01
C ARG A 98 -21.17 7.43 -3.68
N HIS A 99 -22.14 6.63 -4.10
CA HIS A 99 -23.56 6.85 -3.78
C HIS A 99 -23.80 6.82 -2.27
N MET A 100 -23.32 5.77 -1.58
CA MET A 100 -23.44 5.64 -0.13
C MET A 100 -22.75 6.81 0.60
N THR A 101 -21.52 7.13 0.21
CA THR A 101 -20.75 8.23 0.82
C THR A 101 -21.46 9.58 0.62
N HIS A 102 -21.96 9.86 -0.59
CA HIS A 102 -22.68 11.09 -0.86
C HIS A 102 -23.98 11.19 -0.05
N THR A 103 -24.75 10.12 0.04
CA THR A 103 -25.98 10.07 0.83
C THR A 103 -25.70 10.34 2.30
N LEU A 104 -24.70 9.67 2.87
CA LEU A 104 -24.31 9.85 4.27
C LEU A 104 -23.83 11.27 4.55
N LEU A 105 -23.02 11.84 3.65
CA LEU A 105 -22.52 13.21 3.81
C LEU A 105 -23.66 14.22 3.71
N ALA A 106 -24.42 14.21 2.60
CA ALA A 106 -25.37 15.26 2.30
C ALA A 106 -26.61 15.24 3.22
N ARG A 107 -27.13 14.05 3.53
CA ARG A 107 -28.39 13.93 4.28
C ARG A 107 -28.20 13.83 5.79
N HIS A 108 -27.08 13.27 6.24
CA HIS A 108 -26.91 12.91 7.65
C HIS A 108 -25.80 13.67 8.36
N ILE A 109 -24.66 13.92 7.71
CA ILE A 109 -23.55 14.63 8.35
C ILE A 109 -23.66 16.15 8.16
N ALA A 110 -24.03 16.62 6.97
CA ALA A 110 -24.13 18.05 6.67
C ALA A 110 -24.98 18.86 7.68
N PRO A 111 -26.11 18.35 8.20
CA PRO A 111 -26.88 19.06 9.25
C PRO A 111 -26.09 19.28 10.55
N HIS A 112 -25.05 18.51 10.80
CA HIS A 112 -24.22 18.60 12.01
C HIS A 112 -22.88 19.34 11.81
N MET A 113 -22.60 19.86 10.58
CA MET A 113 -21.31 20.47 10.25
C MET A 113 -20.95 21.64 11.17
N GLY A 114 -21.92 22.50 11.51
CA GLY A 114 -21.65 23.65 12.40
C GLY A 114 -21.07 23.21 13.76
N ARG A 115 -21.62 22.14 14.35
CA ARG A 115 -21.10 21.56 15.59
C ARG A 115 -19.71 20.94 15.40
N ILE A 116 -19.51 20.18 14.31
CA ILE A 116 -18.23 19.51 14.02
C ILE A 116 -17.11 20.55 13.85
N VAL A 117 -17.38 21.64 13.11
CA VAL A 117 -16.41 22.73 12.91
C VAL A 117 -16.08 23.41 14.25
N SER A 118 -17.09 23.70 15.09
CA SER A 118 -16.86 24.32 16.40
C SER A 118 -16.00 23.47 17.33
N GLU A 119 -16.25 22.16 17.37
CA GLU A 119 -15.44 21.20 18.15
C GLU A 119 -14.01 21.10 17.60
N TYR A 120 -13.85 21.13 16.28
CA TYR A 120 -12.53 21.12 15.66
C TYR A 120 -11.73 22.39 15.97
N GLU A 121 -12.32 23.58 15.93
CA GLU A 121 -11.64 24.84 16.27
C GLU A 121 -11.23 24.87 17.76
N THR A 122 -12.05 24.32 18.65
CA THR A 122 -11.68 24.14 20.05
C THR A 122 -10.44 23.26 20.20
N LEU A 123 -10.44 22.10 19.54
CA LEU A 123 -9.31 21.18 19.55
C LEU A 123 -8.04 21.81 18.94
N LYS A 124 -8.17 22.58 17.87
CA LYS A 124 -7.05 23.28 17.24
C LYS A 124 -6.36 24.23 18.23
N ASN A 125 -7.14 24.98 19.01
CA ASN A 125 -6.59 25.86 20.07
C ASN A 125 -5.89 25.05 21.17
N GLU A 126 -6.40 23.86 21.52
CA GLU A 126 -5.73 22.96 22.48
C GLU A 126 -4.41 22.43 21.93
N VAL A 127 -4.38 22.02 20.64
CA VAL A 127 -3.16 21.59 19.95
C VAL A 127 -2.11 22.70 19.93
N GLU A 128 -2.48 23.90 19.49
CA GLU A 128 -1.58 25.05 19.44
C GLU A 128 -1.01 25.41 20.82
N SER A 129 -1.85 25.37 21.83
CA SER A 129 -1.43 25.60 23.22
C SER A 129 -0.46 24.53 23.71
N ALA A 130 -0.68 23.28 23.40
CA ALA A 130 0.19 22.15 23.76
C ALA A 130 1.53 22.21 23.02
N VAL A 131 1.52 22.49 21.71
CA VAL A 131 2.72 22.69 20.90
C VAL A 131 3.57 23.83 21.45
N ASN A 132 2.95 24.97 21.72
CA ASN A 132 3.68 26.14 22.25
C ASN A 132 4.31 25.86 23.63
N ARG A 133 3.63 25.09 24.49
CA ARG A 133 4.22 24.64 25.77
C ARG A 133 5.44 23.76 25.56
N ALA A 134 5.36 22.81 24.66
CA ALA A 134 6.46 21.89 24.36
C ALA A 134 7.67 22.62 23.76
N LEU A 135 7.45 23.62 22.89
CA LEU A 135 8.49 24.43 22.26
C LEU A 135 9.30 25.28 23.25
N LYS A 136 8.79 25.59 24.46
CA LYS A 136 9.56 26.32 25.50
C LYS A 136 10.85 25.57 25.89
N GLY A 137 10.87 24.24 25.81
CA GLY A 137 12.08 23.45 26.06
C GLY A 137 13.18 23.68 25.02
N LEU A 138 12.78 23.94 23.77
CA LEU A 138 13.69 24.19 22.65
C LEU A 138 14.12 25.68 22.59
N PHE A 139 13.20 26.60 22.87
CA PHE A 139 13.39 28.05 22.86
C PHE A 139 13.15 28.61 24.28
N PRO A 140 14.10 28.46 25.22
CA PRO A 140 13.95 29.03 26.54
C PRO A 140 13.86 30.55 26.42
N GLU A 141 12.90 31.15 27.11
CA GLU A 141 12.81 32.61 27.25
C GLU A 141 14.15 33.13 27.78
N ARG A 142 14.83 33.99 27.05
CA ARG A 142 15.98 34.70 27.57
C ARG A 142 15.49 35.45 28.82
N ALA A 143 16.01 35.06 29.99
CA ALA A 143 15.74 35.79 31.24
C ALA A 143 15.90 37.26 30.93
N GLY A 144 14.84 38.03 31.13
CA GLY A 144 14.71 39.41 30.69
C GLY A 144 15.96 40.20 30.98
N ALA A 145 16.33 41.05 30.05
CA ALA A 145 17.34 42.10 30.28
C ALA A 145 16.89 42.96 31.48
N ALA A 146 17.25 42.50 32.66
CA ALA A 146 17.13 43.31 33.86
C ALA A 146 18.00 44.55 33.67
N GLY A 147 17.44 45.66 33.94
CA GLY A 147 17.85 47.01 33.63
C GLY A 147 19.34 47.34 33.75
N THR A 148 19.71 48.37 33.03
CA THR A 148 20.99 49.04 32.84
C THR A 148 21.77 49.39 34.12
N GLY A 149 21.63 48.66 35.25
CA GLY A 149 22.28 48.91 36.52
C GLY A 149 23.39 47.96 36.96
N ALA A 150 23.59 46.82 36.27
CA ALA A 150 24.46 45.74 36.76
C ALA A 150 25.82 45.59 36.01
N ARG A 151 26.26 46.57 35.25
CA ARG A 151 27.53 46.47 34.48
C ARG A 151 28.81 46.77 35.30
N LEU A 152 28.75 47.16 36.56
CA LEU A 152 29.92 47.52 37.40
C LEU A 152 30.32 46.50 38.46
N SER A 153 29.51 45.44 38.72
CA SER A 153 29.85 44.41 39.72
C SER A 153 30.50 43.14 39.19
N GLN A 154 30.60 42.98 37.87
CA GLN A 154 31.20 41.77 37.26
C GLN A 154 32.73 41.82 37.10
N LEU A 155 33.39 42.95 37.39
CA LEU A 155 34.86 43.08 37.25
C LEU A 155 35.64 42.59 38.48
N PHE A 156 35.02 42.20 39.59
CA PHE A 156 35.70 41.82 40.84
C PHE A 156 35.39 40.38 41.35
N ARG A 157 34.83 39.50 40.59
CA ARG A 157 34.74 38.08 40.99
C ARG A 157 35.58 37.20 40.08
N ARG A 158 36.89 37.24 40.27
CA ARG A 158 37.81 36.16 39.91
C ARG A 158 37.92 35.21 41.12
N HIS A 159 37.82 33.90 40.81
CA HIS A 159 38.02 32.68 41.59
C HIS A 159 36.72 32.09 42.19
N GLY A 160 36.37 30.94 41.62
CA GLY A 160 35.48 29.95 42.22
C GLY A 160 34.08 29.86 41.60
N ALA A 161 33.94 29.79 40.30
CA ALA A 161 32.72 29.31 39.70
C ALA A 161 33.02 28.01 38.94
N THR A 162 32.51 26.90 39.46
CA THR A 162 32.28 25.66 38.68
C THR A 162 31.65 26.08 37.35
N ALA A 163 32.32 25.73 36.26
CA ALA A 163 31.84 25.97 34.91
C ALA A 163 30.44 25.33 34.78
N SER A 164 29.40 26.15 34.81
CA SER A 164 28.12 25.74 34.30
C SER A 164 28.34 25.47 32.81
N SER A 165 28.36 24.23 32.42
CA SER A 165 28.43 23.80 31.01
C SER A 165 27.26 24.45 30.30
N HIS A 166 27.53 25.52 29.51
CA HIS A 166 26.52 26.09 28.65
C HIS A 166 26.11 24.99 27.65
N GLU A 167 24.91 24.43 27.85
CA GLU A 167 24.33 23.46 26.96
C GLU A 167 24.33 24.06 25.55
N THR A 168 24.99 23.40 24.59
CA THR A 168 24.99 23.84 23.20
C THR A 168 23.59 23.71 22.61
N GLU A 169 23.28 24.48 21.56
CA GLU A 169 22.02 24.36 20.85
C GLU A 169 21.80 22.91 20.36
N TRP A 170 22.88 22.26 19.94
CA TRP A 170 22.85 20.87 19.49
C TRP A 170 22.49 19.90 20.62
N SER A 171 23.16 19.96 21.75
CA SER A 171 22.88 19.08 22.89
C SER A 171 21.49 19.32 23.49
N ARG A 172 21.02 20.55 23.47
CA ARG A 172 19.64 20.90 23.85
C ARG A 172 18.63 20.25 22.92
N THR A 173 18.84 20.37 21.61
CA THR A 173 17.94 19.77 20.61
C THR A 173 17.88 18.26 20.77
N ASP A 174 19.03 17.59 20.95
CA ASP A 174 19.08 16.14 21.16
C ASP A 174 18.37 15.71 22.45
N ARG A 175 18.52 16.47 23.54
CA ARG A 175 17.82 16.19 24.79
C ARG A 175 16.31 16.34 24.62
N VAL A 176 15.87 17.46 24.03
CA VAL A 176 14.44 17.74 23.82
C VAL A 176 13.79 16.72 22.89
N LEU A 177 14.45 16.30 21.81
CA LEU A 177 13.93 15.27 20.92
C LEU A 177 13.76 13.93 21.66
N ARG A 178 14.72 13.54 22.50
CA ARG A 178 14.58 12.31 23.32
C ARG A 178 13.46 12.44 24.36
N GLU A 179 13.30 13.59 24.98
CA GLU A 179 12.21 13.86 25.93
C GLU A 179 10.83 13.76 25.22
N TRP A 180 10.70 14.35 24.03
CA TRP A 180 9.48 14.26 23.24
C TRP A 180 9.20 12.83 22.76
N ASP A 181 10.22 12.09 22.34
CA ASP A 181 10.09 10.70 21.94
C ASP A 181 9.61 9.82 23.10
N ALA A 182 10.25 9.93 24.26
CA ALA A 182 9.81 9.25 25.47
C ALA A 182 8.38 9.64 25.87
N ALA A 183 8.03 10.94 25.76
CA ALA A 183 6.69 11.43 26.07
C ALA A 183 5.65 10.94 25.06
N ALA A 184 5.98 10.84 23.76
CA ALA A 184 5.10 10.30 22.74
C ALA A 184 4.77 8.82 22.99
N HIS A 185 5.74 8.02 23.46
CA HIS A 185 5.56 6.60 23.77
C HIS A 185 4.85 6.36 25.11
N SER A 186 5.11 7.19 26.12
CA SER A 186 4.53 7.03 27.48
C SER A 186 3.20 7.74 27.68
N SER A 187 2.79 8.66 26.79
CA SER A 187 1.58 9.45 26.96
C SER A 187 0.32 8.60 26.80
N ALA A 188 -0.47 8.52 27.85
CA ALA A 188 -1.82 7.97 27.78
C ALA A 188 -2.81 8.91 27.06
N ALA A 189 -2.47 10.20 26.90
CA ALA A 189 -3.33 11.19 26.24
C ALA A 189 -3.03 11.27 24.74
N PRO A 190 -4.00 10.95 23.84
CA PRO A 190 -3.79 10.97 22.39
C PRO A 190 -3.30 12.32 21.84
N LEU A 191 -3.76 13.43 22.42
CA LEU A 191 -3.31 14.77 22.08
C LEU A 191 -1.80 14.95 22.33
N GLY A 192 -1.30 14.51 23.48
CA GLY A 192 0.14 14.60 23.81
C GLY A 192 0.99 13.81 22.81
N LYS A 193 0.60 12.58 22.52
CA LYS A 193 1.27 11.74 21.52
C LYS A 193 1.32 12.43 20.16
N ALA A 194 0.20 12.97 19.66
CA ALA A 194 0.12 13.64 18.37
C ALA A 194 1.01 14.90 18.32
N VAL A 195 1.02 15.70 19.36
CA VAL A 195 1.83 16.92 19.46
C VAL A 195 3.32 16.59 19.43
N TYR A 196 3.78 15.65 20.25
CA TYR A 196 5.20 15.29 20.28
C TYR A 196 5.65 14.63 18.98
N THR A 197 4.84 13.75 18.38
CA THR A 197 5.15 13.14 17.07
C THR A 197 5.28 14.22 15.99
N ALA A 198 4.38 15.20 15.95
CA ALA A 198 4.45 16.30 14.99
C ALA A 198 5.70 17.17 15.19
N LEU A 199 6.04 17.52 16.44
CA LEU A 199 7.23 18.29 16.78
C LEU A 199 8.52 17.57 16.39
N ILE A 200 8.63 16.27 16.70
CA ILE A 200 9.77 15.43 16.31
C ILE A 200 9.93 15.46 14.80
N ARG A 201 8.84 15.26 14.04
CA ARG A 201 8.88 15.27 12.57
C ARG A 201 9.40 16.60 12.02
N VAL A 202 8.87 17.72 12.49
CA VAL A 202 9.29 19.07 12.04
C VAL A 202 10.75 19.34 12.39
N VAL A 203 11.14 19.13 13.65
CA VAL A 203 12.49 19.44 14.13
C VAL A 203 13.53 18.52 13.48
N SER A 204 13.22 17.23 13.32
CA SER A 204 14.11 16.28 12.65
C SER A 204 14.31 16.63 11.16
N ALA A 205 13.25 17.04 10.46
CA ALA A 205 13.34 17.46 9.06
C ALA A 205 14.21 18.71 8.90
N LEU A 206 13.98 19.72 9.72
CA LEU A 206 14.80 20.96 9.72
C LEU A 206 16.26 20.67 10.03
N ARG A 207 16.52 19.81 11.03
CA ARG A 207 17.88 19.39 11.39
C ARG A 207 18.56 18.61 10.27
N ALA A 208 17.85 17.69 9.63
CA ALA A 208 18.37 16.95 8.48
C ALA A 208 18.71 17.89 7.31
N LYS A 209 17.91 18.92 7.08
CA LYS A 209 18.07 19.88 5.99
C LYS A 209 19.20 20.89 6.25
N HIS A 210 19.32 21.42 7.48
CA HIS A 210 20.17 22.58 7.80
C HIS A 210 21.31 22.25 8.78
N GLY A 211 21.42 21.01 9.26
CA GLY A 211 22.38 20.63 10.31
C GLY A 211 22.02 21.17 11.71
N ARG A 212 20.99 21.99 11.83
CA ARG A 212 20.49 22.59 13.08
C ARG A 212 18.99 22.86 13.00
N VAL A 213 18.37 23.21 14.11
CA VAL A 213 17.00 23.72 14.11
C VAL A 213 17.00 25.11 13.46
N TRP A 214 16.31 25.22 12.35
CA TRP A 214 16.18 26.48 11.61
C TRP A 214 14.75 27.00 11.73
N GLY A 215 14.60 28.31 11.89
CA GLY A 215 13.32 28.97 12.09
C GLY A 215 13.06 29.36 13.54
N ASP A 216 11.99 30.09 13.75
CA ASP A 216 11.55 30.55 15.07
C ASP A 216 10.45 29.65 15.66
N ALA A 217 10.08 29.88 16.89
CA ALA A 217 9.03 29.13 17.58
C ALA A 217 7.68 29.25 16.87
N ALA A 218 7.39 30.36 16.19
CA ALA A 218 6.13 30.58 15.50
C ALA A 218 6.01 29.71 14.26
N LEU A 219 7.08 29.57 13.47
CA LEU A 219 7.15 28.67 12.31
C LEU A 219 6.97 27.22 12.75
N LEU A 220 7.74 26.78 13.77
CA LEU A 220 7.65 25.41 14.26
C LEU A 220 6.26 25.10 14.83
N SER A 221 5.68 26.08 15.57
CA SER A 221 4.32 25.95 16.12
C SER A 221 3.29 25.76 15.00
N ARG A 222 3.34 26.59 13.95
CA ARG A 222 2.42 26.49 12.82
C ARG A 222 2.53 25.15 12.12
N LEU A 223 3.76 24.68 11.84
CA LEU A 223 3.99 23.39 11.15
C LEU A 223 3.54 22.20 12.00
N ALA A 224 3.96 22.14 13.26
CA ALA A 224 3.61 21.03 14.15
C ALA A 224 2.11 21.01 14.46
N SER A 225 1.47 22.16 14.67
CA SER A 225 0.03 22.24 14.86
C SER A 225 -0.74 21.79 13.62
N GLY A 226 -0.29 22.16 12.42
CA GLY A 226 -0.90 21.71 11.16
C GLY A 226 -0.86 20.18 11.03
N ILE A 227 0.29 19.56 11.27
CA ILE A 227 0.44 18.09 11.23
C ILE A 227 -0.45 17.42 12.29
N ALA A 228 -0.41 17.89 13.53
CA ALA A 228 -1.21 17.33 14.62
C ALA A 228 -2.72 17.47 14.36
N CYS A 229 -3.17 18.58 13.76
CA CYS A 229 -4.57 18.78 13.39
C CYS A 229 -5.00 17.89 12.22
N ASN A 230 -4.16 17.66 11.23
CA ASN A 230 -4.47 16.74 10.12
C ASN A 230 -4.58 15.29 10.59
N ASP A 231 -3.88 14.89 11.63
CA ASP A 231 -3.87 13.55 12.18
C ASP A 231 -4.86 13.42 13.35
N HIS A 232 -4.55 13.96 14.51
CA HIS A 232 -5.39 13.86 15.71
C HIS A 232 -6.73 14.59 15.55
N GLY A 233 -6.72 15.78 14.93
CA GLY A 233 -7.95 16.53 14.63
C GLY A 233 -8.90 15.73 13.74
N SER A 234 -8.36 15.05 12.71
CA SER A 234 -9.14 14.14 11.87
C SER A 234 -9.75 12.99 12.67
N GLU A 235 -8.97 12.33 13.54
CA GLU A 235 -9.47 11.23 14.39
C GLU A 235 -10.61 11.69 15.32
N ARG A 236 -10.53 12.89 15.86
CA ARG A 236 -11.61 13.49 16.68
C ARG A 236 -12.87 13.73 15.85
N ILE A 237 -12.73 14.28 14.64
CA ILE A 237 -13.84 14.40 13.68
C ILE A 237 -14.43 13.02 13.41
N GLY A 238 -13.59 12.03 13.17
CA GLY A 238 -14.01 10.66 12.96
C GLY A 238 -14.85 10.11 14.09
N ALA A 239 -14.46 10.34 15.35
CA ALA A 239 -15.23 9.94 16.53
C ALA A 239 -16.57 10.68 16.62
N LEU A 240 -16.64 11.95 16.21
CA LEU A 240 -17.88 12.73 16.20
C LEU A 240 -18.88 12.23 15.13
N ILE A 241 -18.40 11.83 13.95
CA ILE A 241 -19.28 11.38 12.87
C ILE A 241 -19.67 9.89 12.97
N GLU A 242 -18.91 9.08 13.71
CA GLU A 242 -19.14 7.64 13.81
C GLU A 242 -20.57 7.26 14.25
N PRO A 243 -21.12 7.82 15.35
CA PRO A 243 -22.51 7.53 15.73
C PRO A 243 -23.52 8.04 14.70
N ILE A 244 -23.23 9.14 14.00
CA ILE A 244 -24.07 9.66 12.92
C ILE A 244 -24.11 8.68 11.74
N VAL A 245 -22.94 8.16 11.35
CA VAL A 245 -22.82 7.18 10.25
C VAL A 245 -23.53 5.88 10.59
N GLN A 246 -23.39 5.39 11.82
CA GLN A 246 -24.07 4.15 12.27
C GLN A 246 -25.60 4.30 12.26
N ALA A 247 -26.12 5.38 12.81
CA ALA A 247 -27.55 5.67 12.79
C ALA A 247 -28.09 5.88 11.36
N ALA A 248 -27.31 6.55 10.51
CA ALA A 248 -27.66 6.78 9.12
C ALA A 248 -27.64 5.49 8.31
N ALA A 249 -26.67 4.59 8.53
CA ALA A 249 -26.61 3.30 7.87
C ALA A 249 -27.88 2.48 8.13
N ALA A 250 -28.32 2.42 9.37
CA ALA A 250 -29.59 1.75 9.73
C ALA A 250 -30.81 2.39 9.02
N LYS A 251 -30.85 3.73 8.92
CA LYS A 251 -31.96 4.46 8.28
C LYS A 251 -32.00 4.28 6.77
N GLU A 252 -30.83 4.27 6.11
CA GLU A 252 -30.71 4.11 4.65
C GLU A 252 -30.67 2.62 4.23
N GLY A 253 -30.75 1.68 5.18
CA GLY A 253 -30.70 0.23 4.91
C GLY A 253 -29.30 -0.28 4.49
N TYR A 254 -28.25 0.43 4.85
CA TYR A 254 -26.88 -0.02 4.61
C TYR A 254 -26.45 -1.02 5.68
N ALA A 255 -25.96 -2.18 5.26
CA ALA A 255 -25.49 -3.21 6.19
C ALA A 255 -24.14 -2.82 6.83
N LEU A 256 -24.08 -2.93 8.15
CA LEU A 256 -22.81 -2.87 8.88
C LEU A 256 -22.03 -4.18 8.68
N LEU A 257 -20.71 -4.08 8.56
CA LEU A 257 -19.84 -5.24 8.50
C LEU A 257 -19.81 -5.95 9.86
N PRO A 258 -20.18 -7.24 9.92
CA PRO A 258 -20.20 -7.97 11.17
C PRO A 258 -18.77 -8.27 11.65
N VAL A 259 -18.61 -8.29 12.97
CA VAL A 259 -17.39 -8.76 13.62
C VAL A 259 -17.24 -10.26 13.41
N GLN A 260 -16.04 -10.69 13.01
CA GLN A 260 -15.70 -12.08 12.79
C GLN A 260 -14.78 -12.60 13.91
N HIS A 261 -15.10 -13.75 14.47
CA HIS A 261 -14.25 -14.41 15.44
C HIS A 261 -12.93 -14.88 14.78
N GLU A 262 -13.03 -15.41 13.57
CA GLU A 262 -11.89 -15.80 12.74
C GLU A 262 -11.94 -15.03 11.43
N SER A 263 -11.22 -13.92 11.36
CA SER A 263 -11.19 -13.09 10.16
C SER A 263 -10.39 -13.75 9.04
N VAL A 264 -11.00 -13.82 7.85
CA VAL A 264 -10.33 -14.20 6.60
C VAL A 264 -9.78 -12.94 5.94
N VAL A 265 -8.53 -13.00 5.50
CA VAL A 265 -7.89 -11.92 4.74
C VAL A 265 -7.52 -12.43 3.35
N MET A 266 -8.03 -11.78 2.31
CA MET A 266 -7.60 -11.99 0.93
C MET A 266 -6.79 -10.77 0.50
N ASN A 267 -5.52 -10.96 0.14
CA ASN A 267 -4.61 -9.89 -0.26
C ASN A 267 -4.06 -10.16 -1.66
N ILE A 268 -4.22 -9.18 -2.56
CA ILE A 268 -3.71 -9.28 -3.94
C ILE A 268 -2.55 -8.31 -4.11
N LYS A 269 -1.45 -8.81 -4.65
CA LYS A 269 -0.25 -8.04 -4.99
C LYS A 269 0.11 -8.18 -6.47
N GLY A 270 0.64 -7.13 -7.03
CA GLY A 270 1.05 -7.07 -8.44
C GLY A 270 1.19 -5.63 -8.90
N ALA A 271 1.85 -5.43 -10.03
CA ALA A 271 2.06 -4.13 -10.62
C ALA A 271 0.74 -3.38 -10.91
N SER A 272 0.82 -2.09 -11.13
CA SER A 272 -0.32 -1.33 -11.65
C SER A 272 -0.76 -1.89 -13.01
N ALA A 273 -2.05 -1.98 -13.24
CA ALA A 273 -2.65 -2.57 -14.44
C ALA A 273 -2.34 -4.08 -14.68
N SER A 274 -1.83 -4.80 -13.68
CA SER A 274 -1.60 -6.25 -13.78
C SER A 274 -2.89 -7.10 -13.79
N GLY A 275 -4.07 -6.50 -13.54
CA GLY A 275 -5.35 -7.20 -13.52
C GLY A 275 -5.86 -7.60 -12.14
N LYS A 276 -5.35 -7.01 -11.06
CA LYS A 276 -5.78 -7.33 -9.68
C LYS A 276 -7.30 -7.26 -9.49
N SER A 277 -7.91 -6.16 -9.89
CA SER A 277 -9.35 -5.93 -9.67
C SER A 277 -10.25 -6.87 -10.51
N THR A 278 -9.72 -7.49 -11.57
CA THR A 278 -10.47 -8.48 -12.38
C THR A 278 -10.59 -9.85 -11.70
N LEU A 279 -9.84 -10.09 -10.62
CA LEU A 279 -9.95 -11.32 -9.83
C LEU A 279 -11.14 -11.34 -8.87
N ARG A 280 -11.82 -10.23 -8.65
CA ARG A 280 -12.90 -10.11 -7.65
C ARG A 280 -14.03 -11.15 -7.82
N PRO A 281 -14.51 -11.47 -9.01
CA PRO A 281 -15.49 -12.56 -9.20
C PRO A 281 -14.98 -13.94 -8.76
N LEU A 282 -13.67 -14.21 -8.96
CA LEU A 282 -13.03 -15.45 -8.53
C LEU A 282 -12.88 -15.51 -7.01
N GLN A 283 -12.54 -14.38 -6.37
CA GLN A 283 -12.44 -14.27 -4.92
C GLN A 283 -13.81 -14.42 -4.25
N ARG A 284 -14.89 -13.92 -4.87
CA ARG A 284 -16.26 -14.14 -4.39
C ARG A 284 -16.62 -15.63 -4.45
N ARG A 285 -16.23 -16.33 -5.49
CA ARG A 285 -16.39 -17.79 -5.58
C ARG A 285 -15.60 -18.50 -4.49
N LEU A 286 -14.34 -18.12 -4.30
CA LEU A 286 -13.51 -18.65 -3.22
C LEU A 286 -14.15 -18.43 -1.85
N ALA A 287 -14.68 -17.25 -1.57
CA ALA A 287 -15.39 -16.98 -0.32
C ALA A 287 -16.54 -17.96 -0.10
N ALA A 288 -17.36 -18.20 -1.13
CA ALA A 288 -18.43 -19.19 -1.08
C ALA A 288 -17.93 -20.62 -0.86
N GLU A 289 -16.84 -21.02 -1.54
CA GLU A 289 -16.21 -22.34 -1.39
C GLU A 289 -15.70 -22.61 0.04
N ILE A 290 -15.19 -21.57 0.71
CA ILE A 290 -14.72 -21.66 2.10
C ILE A 290 -15.83 -21.37 3.13
N GLY A 291 -17.09 -21.21 2.69
CA GLY A 291 -18.26 -21.01 3.55
C GLY A 291 -18.34 -19.61 4.18
N VAL A 292 -17.76 -18.59 3.53
CA VAL A 292 -17.74 -17.21 4.01
C VAL A 292 -18.64 -16.32 3.15
N ASP A 293 -19.51 -15.54 3.80
CA ASP A 293 -20.37 -14.59 3.10
C ASP A 293 -19.55 -13.40 2.56
N TRP A 294 -19.65 -13.18 1.26
CA TRP A 294 -18.98 -12.08 0.60
C TRP A 294 -19.37 -10.70 1.10
N SER A 295 -20.61 -10.51 1.53
CA SER A 295 -21.09 -9.25 2.11
C SER A 295 -20.45 -8.90 3.44
N HIS A 296 -19.73 -9.83 4.06
CA HIS A 296 -18.99 -9.64 5.32
C HIS A 296 -17.55 -9.15 5.12
N PHE A 297 -17.12 -8.93 3.88
CA PHE A 297 -15.79 -8.40 3.57
C PHE A 297 -15.77 -6.87 3.52
N ALA A 298 -14.84 -6.25 4.24
CA ALA A 298 -14.40 -4.90 3.95
C ALA A 298 -13.55 -4.90 2.66
N LEU A 299 -14.03 -4.22 1.63
CA LEU A 299 -13.36 -4.17 0.32
C LEU A 299 -12.40 -2.97 0.27
N ILE A 300 -11.14 -3.21 0.64
CA ILE A 300 -10.10 -2.18 0.74
C ILE A 300 -9.43 -1.98 -0.62
N SER A 301 -9.96 -1.03 -1.39
CA SER A 301 -9.49 -0.66 -2.72
C SER A 301 -9.44 0.87 -2.86
N PRO A 302 -8.39 1.55 -2.35
CA PRO A 302 -8.32 3.01 -2.26
C PRO A 302 -8.55 3.75 -3.59
N ASP A 303 -8.27 3.12 -4.71
CA ASP A 303 -8.49 3.69 -6.03
C ASP A 303 -9.96 4.10 -6.31
N ILE A 304 -10.94 3.49 -5.61
CA ILE A 304 -12.35 3.85 -5.77
C ILE A 304 -12.68 5.24 -5.20
N TRP A 305 -11.84 5.76 -4.29
CA TRP A 305 -12.03 7.08 -3.67
C TRP A 305 -11.71 8.22 -4.63
N ARG A 306 -10.86 8.01 -5.64
CA ARG A 306 -10.35 9.06 -6.54
C ARG A 306 -11.45 9.91 -7.17
N LYS A 307 -12.49 9.26 -7.73
CA LYS A 307 -13.63 9.93 -8.36
C LYS A 307 -14.63 10.57 -7.36
N TYR A 308 -14.45 10.32 -6.06
CA TYR A 308 -15.15 11.05 -5.01
C TYR A 308 -14.36 12.30 -4.58
N LEU A 309 -13.05 12.19 -4.54
CA LEU A 309 -12.16 13.28 -4.13
C LEU A 309 -12.06 14.39 -5.18
N LEU A 310 -12.23 14.06 -6.46
CA LEU A 310 -12.05 14.97 -7.59
C LEU A 310 -13.10 14.69 -8.67
N ASP A 311 -13.74 15.75 -9.14
CA ASP A 311 -14.60 15.67 -10.33
C ASP A 311 -13.73 15.64 -11.60
N TYR A 312 -13.73 14.51 -12.28
CA TYR A 312 -12.98 14.33 -13.53
C TYR A 312 -13.58 15.10 -14.70
N GLY A 313 -14.90 15.38 -14.66
CA GLY A 313 -15.60 16.07 -15.74
C GLY A 313 -15.18 17.52 -15.90
N GLY A 314 -14.77 18.18 -14.81
CA GLY A 314 -14.34 19.57 -14.81
C GLY A 314 -12.88 19.81 -15.23
N LEU A 315 -12.07 18.74 -15.46
CA LEU A 315 -10.63 18.87 -15.70
C LEU A 315 -10.24 19.24 -17.12
N GLY A 316 -11.16 19.19 -18.09
CA GLY A 316 -10.83 19.42 -19.49
C GLY A 316 -9.68 18.50 -19.97
N GLU A 317 -8.68 19.05 -20.64
CA GLU A 317 -7.53 18.29 -21.14
C GLU A 317 -6.62 17.73 -20.02
N ALA A 318 -6.66 18.32 -18.83
CA ALA A 318 -5.89 17.85 -17.68
C ALA A 318 -6.44 16.55 -17.06
N TYR A 319 -7.58 16.03 -17.54
CA TYR A 319 -8.20 14.82 -16.99
C TYR A 319 -7.29 13.59 -16.96
N LYS A 320 -6.31 13.52 -17.86
CA LYS A 320 -5.31 12.43 -17.87
C LYS A 320 -4.48 12.38 -16.58
N TYR A 321 -4.29 13.53 -15.94
CA TYR A 321 -3.59 13.65 -14.65
C TYR A 321 -4.49 13.44 -13.44
N ALA A 322 -5.79 13.17 -13.59
CA ALA A 322 -6.74 13.02 -12.48
C ALA A 322 -6.29 11.99 -11.43
N GLY A 323 -5.64 10.90 -11.88
CA GLY A 323 -5.02 9.92 -10.99
C GLY A 323 -3.89 10.51 -10.15
N ALA A 324 -3.01 11.32 -10.75
CA ALA A 324 -1.93 12.00 -10.07
C ALA A 324 -2.43 13.10 -9.13
N PHE A 325 -3.42 13.91 -9.56
CA PHE A 325 -4.01 14.97 -8.74
C PHE A 325 -4.60 14.50 -7.42
N THR A 326 -5.06 13.25 -7.35
CA THR A 326 -5.59 12.65 -6.12
C THR A 326 -4.57 11.84 -5.32
N GLY A 327 -3.35 11.65 -5.84
CA GLY A 327 -2.38 10.68 -5.30
C GLY A 327 -1.97 10.95 -3.86
N HIS A 328 -1.53 12.17 -3.56
CA HIS A 328 -1.10 12.57 -2.22
C HIS A 328 -2.22 12.46 -1.19
N GLU A 329 -3.41 12.96 -1.49
CA GLU A 329 -4.54 12.89 -0.58
C GLU A 329 -4.99 11.46 -0.33
N LEU A 330 -5.01 10.65 -1.38
CA LEU A 330 -5.34 9.22 -1.27
C LEU A 330 -4.37 8.50 -0.32
N ALA A 331 -3.07 8.79 -0.39
CA ALA A 331 -2.08 8.22 0.53
C ALA A 331 -2.32 8.65 1.99
N ILE A 332 -2.77 9.89 2.22
CA ILE A 332 -3.14 10.37 3.57
C ILE A 332 -4.34 9.59 4.10
N ILE A 333 -5.40 9.44 3.30
CA ILE A 333 -6.63 8.72 3.71
C ILE A 333 -6.32 7.23 3.95
N ASP A 334 -5.47 6.64 3.13
CA ASP A 334 -5.07 5.24 3.26
C ASP A 334 -4.35 4.96 4.59
N ARG A 335 -3.46 5.87 5.04
CA ARG A 335 -2.86 5.81 6.38
C ARG A 335 -3.89 5.96 7.51
N LYS A 336 -4.91 6.81 7.32
CA LYS A 336 -6.01 6.96 8.30
C LYS A 336 -6.84 5.68 8.40
N LEU A 337 -7.11 5.02 7.26
CA LEU A 337 -7.79 3.73 7.23
C LEU A 337 -7.01 2.68 8.02
N ASP A 338 -5.69 2.58 7.81
CA ASP A 338 -4.86 1.62 8.54
C ASP A 338 -4.92 1.85 10.06
N ARG A 339 -4.84 3.12 10.52
CA ARG A 339 -4.99 3.44 11.94
C ARG A 339 -6.37 3.10 12.48
N HIS A 340 -7.43 3.36 11.72
CA HIS A 340 -8.80 3.00 12.11
C HIS A 340 -8.96 1.48 12.24
N MET A 341 -8.46 0.72 11.26
CA MET A 341 -8.50 -0.74 11.27
C MET A 341 -7.67 -1.34 12.43
N ALA A 342 -6.50 -0.77 12.75
CA ALA A 342 -5.70 -1.20 13.89
C ALA A 342 -6.48 -1.05 15.20
N ARG A 343 -7.14 0.11 15.42
CA ARG A 343 -8.00 0.32 16.60
C ARG A 343 -9.19 -0.63 16.67
N LYS A 344 -9.77 -0.99 15.52
CA LYS A 344 -10.84 -2.02 15.47
C LYS A 344 -10.29 -3.39 15.89
N ALA A 345 -9.11 -3.75 15.42
CA ALA A 345 -8.48 -5.02 15.77
C ALA A 345 -8.14 -5.12 17.27
N GLU A 346 -7.62 -4.04 17.86
CA GLU A 346 -7.37 -3.96 19.31
C GLU A 346 -8.64 -4.21 20.15
N LYS A 347 -9.80 -3.81 19.62
CA LYS A 347 -11.12 -4.03 20.23
C LYS A 347 -11.76 -5.35 19.80
N SER A 348 -11.02 -6.24 19.14
CA SER A 348 -11.53 -7.50 18.56
C SER A 348 -12.70 -7.30 17.59
N GLY A 349 -12.74 -6.17 16.89
CA GLY A 349 -13.85 -5.73 16.03
C GLY A 349 -13.65 -5.96 14.53
N MET A 350 -12.84 -6.94 14.11
CA MET A 350 -12.49 -7.15 12.70
C MET A 350 -13.55 -7.89 11.91
N SER A 351 -13.85 -7.41 10.69
CA SER A 351 -14.56 -8.13 9.64
C SER A 351 -13.60 -9.00 8.81
N HIS A 352 -14.10 -9.72 7.80
CA HIS A 352 -13.24 -10.24 6.76
C HIS A 352 -12.68 -9.09 5.92
N LEU A 353 -11.48 -9.28 5.32
CA LEU A 353 -10.79 -8.23 4.56
C LEU A 353 -10.44 -8.72 3.16
N LEU A 354 -10.81 -7.94 2.14
CA LEU A 354 -10.25 -8.02 0.81
C LEU A 354 -9.35 -6.81 0.58
N ILE A 355 -8.06 -7.02 0.36
CA ILE A 355 -7.06 -5.95 0.22
C ILE A 355 -6.55 -5.91 -1.22
N ASP A 356 -6.95 -4.88 -1.97
CA ASP A 356 -6.46 -4.57 -3.32
C ASP A 356 -5.67 -3.26 -3.28
N ARG A 357 -4.44 -3.32 -2.76
CA ARG A 357 -3.51 -2.20 -2.66
C ARG A 357 -2.22 -2.50 -3.40
N PHE A 358 -1.66 -1.47 -4.03
CA PHE A 358 -0.35 -1.59 -4.68
C PHE A 358 0.82 -1.67 -3.70
N ARG A 359 0.81 -0.88 -2.63
CA ARG A 359 1.97 -0.64 -1.75
C ARG A 359 2.70 -1.92 -1.31
N PHE A 360 4.02 -1.92 -1.57
CA PHE A 360 4.97 -2.97 -1.16
C PHE A 360 5.98 -2.49 -0.12
N ASP A 361 6.01 -1.21 0.19
CA ASP A 361 7.02 -0.50 1.00
C ASP A 361 6.94 -0.75 2.51
N SER A 362 5.94 -1.47 3.00
CA SER A 362 5.69 -1.67 4.43
C SER A 362 5.81 -3.14 4.82
N PHE A 363 6.91 -3.78 4.46
CA PHE A 363 7.08 -5.24 4.65
C PHE A 363 7.64 -5.67 6.00
N ALA A 364 8.18 -4.75 6.80
CA ALA A 364 8.69 -5.11 8.11
C ALA A 364 7.55 -5.63 9.00
N PRO A 365 7.64 -6.85 9.55
CA PRO A 365 6.63 -7.40 10.45
C PRO A 365 6.37 -6.52 11.67
N ASP A 366 7.37 -5.73 12.05
CA ASP A 366 7.40 -4.88 13.24
C ASP A 366 7.26 -3.38 12.89
N SER A 367 6.99 -3.04 11.63
CA SER A 367 6.75 -1.65 11.25
C SER A 367 5.50 -1.12 11.95
N GLU A 368 5.66 -0.10 12.78
CA GLU A 368 4.56 0.66 13.36
C GLU A 368 3.90 1.59 12.34
N GLU A 369 4.57 1.83 11.21
CA GLU A 369 4.01 2.62 10.12
C GLU A 369 2.90 1.84 9.41
N ALA A 370 1.80 2.54 9.19
CA ALA A 370 0.64 2.02 8.50
C ALA A 370 0.99 1.65 7.06
N GLY A 371 0.98 0.37 6.76
CA GLY A 371 1.20 -0.18 5.43
C GLY A 371 0.29 -1.35 5.12
N SER A 372 0.25 -1.76 3.86
CA SER A 372 -0.68 -2.80 3.38
C SER A 372 -0.55 -4.15 4.10
N ASN A 373 0.60 -4.43 4.71
CA ASN A 373 0.83 -5.64 5.48
C ASN A 373 0.24 -5.60 6.88
N LEU A 374 0.02 -4.40 7.42
CA LEU A 374 -0.58 -4.23 8.73
C LEU A 374 -1.94 -4.92 8.80
N LEU A 375 -2.76 -4.75 7.76
CA LEU A 375 -4.09 -5.37 7.72
C LEU A 375 -4.05 -6.89 7.63
N THR A 376 -3.06 -7.46 6.97
CA THR A 376 -2.88 -8.91 6.86
C THR A 376 -2.55 -9.55 8.23
N ARG A 377 -2.05 -8.80 9.20
CA ARG A 377 -1.76 -9.29 10.56
C ARG A 377 -3.02 -9.71 11.32
N PHE A 378 -4.18 -9.16 10.99
CA PHE A 378 -5.39 -9.34 11.78
C PHE A 378 -6.16 -10.62 11.44
N GLY A 379 -5.86 -11.27 10.30
CA GLY A 379 -6.52 -12.52 9.91
C GLY A 379 -5.77 -13.76 10.44
N ASN A 380 -6.53 -14.81 10.81
CA ASN A 380 -5.97 -16.12 11.14
C ASN A 380 -5.79 -16.98 9.89
N LEU A 381 -6.68 -16.81 8.91
CA LEU A 381 -6.63 -17.44 7.60
C LEU A 381 -6.35 -16.36 6.54
N VAL A 382 -5.23 -16.48 5.86
CA VAL A 382 -4.73 -15.50 4.89
C VAL A 382 -4.59 -16.13 3.52
N TYR A 383 -5.16 -15.50 2.50
CA TYR A 383 -4.97 -15.84 1.09
C TYR A 383 -4.15 -14.73 0.43
N MET A 384 -2.96 -15.06 -0.06
CA MET A 384 -2.05 -14.15 -0.75
C MET A 384 -2.01 -14.48 -2.24
N PHE A 385 -2.39 -13.53 -3.09
CA PHE A 385 -2.37 -13.71 -4.54
C PHE A 385 -1.34 -12.76 -5.16
N PHE A 386 -0.42 -13.30 -5.95
CA PHE A 386 0.64 -12.57 -6.62
C PHE A 386 0.41 -12.59 -8.12
N MET A 387 0.10 -11.42 -8.71
CA MET A 387 -0.12 -11.29 -10.15
C MET A 387 1.21 -11.14 -10.87
N VAL A 388 1.57 -12.08 -11.70
CA VAL A 388 2.70 -12.02 -12.63
C VAL A 388 2.15 -11.68 -14.01
N THR A 389 2.49 -10.49 -14.49
CA THR A 389 2.04 -9.96 -15.78
C THR A 389 3.23 -9.35 -16.49
N PRO A 390 3.51 -9.68 -17.76
CA PRO A 390 4.60 -9.09 -18.50
C PRO A 390 4.52 -7.55 -18.50
N PRO A 391 5.59 -6.82 -18.14
CA PRO A 391 5.58 -5.38 -18.00
C PRO A 391 5.07 -4.60 -19.23
N HIS A 392 5.40 -5.03 -20.45
CA HIS A 392 4.86 -4.40 -21.66
C HIS A 392 3.33 -4.51 -21.75
N GLN A 393 2.74 -5.62 -21.29
CA GLN A 393 1.28 -5.77 -21.28
C GLN A 393 0.62 -4.87 -20.22
N THR A 394 1.29 -4.54 -19.13
CA THR A 394 0.75 -3.58 -18.16
C THR A 394 0.61 -2.19 -18.76
N VAL A 395 1.50 -1.80 -19.68
CA VAL A 395 1.40 -0.53 -20.43
C VAL A 395 0.16 -0.54 -21.33
N GLU A 396 -0.02 -1.60 -22.15
CA GLU A 396 -1.20 -1.75 -23.02
C GLU A 396 -2.52 -1.74 -22.23
N ARG A 397 -2.57 -2.46 -21.11
CA ARG A 397 -3.75 -2.55 -20.24
C ARG A 397 -4.03 -1.21 -19.54
N SER A 398 -2.99 -0.46 -19.16
CA SER A 398 -3.16 0.86 -18.56
C SER A 398 -3.76 1.86 -19.55
N TRP A 399 -3.31 1.83 -20.80
CA TRP A 399 -3.89 2.64 -21.86
C TRP A 399 -5.38 2.34 -22.06
N ARG A 400 -5.75 1.06 -22.19
CA ARG A 400 -7.15 0.63 -22.33
C ARG A 400 -7.99 1.12 -21.14
N ARG A 401 -7.52 0.94 -19.92
CA ARG A 401 -8.17 1.44 -18.70
C ARG A 401 -8.33 2.97 -18.72
N GLY A 402 -7.33 3.68 -19.27
CA GLY A 402 -7.42 5.13 -19.49
C GLY A 402 -8.58 5.50 -20.38
N LEU A 403 -8.73 4.81 -21.52
CA LEU A 403 -9.83 5.01 -22.46
C LEU A 403 -11.20 4.66 -21.87
N GLU A 404 -11.30 3.56 -21.12
CA GLU A 404 -12.56 3.06 -20.56
C GLU A 404 -13.06 3.89 -19.36
N VAL A 405 -12.14 4.29 -18.45
CA VAL A 405 -12.54 4.86 -17.15
C VAL A 405 -11.79 6.13 -16.76
N GLY A 406 -10.96 6.69 -17.66
CA GLY A 406 -10.20 7.92 -17.42
C GLY A 406 -8.99 7.75 -16.49
N ARG A 407 -8.53 6.52 -16.24
CA ARG A 407 -7.40 6.24 -15.33
C ARG A 407 -6.12 5.99 -16.10
N TYR A 408 -5.56 7.05 -16.64
CA TYR A 408 -4.28 7.03 -17.32
C TYR A 408 -3.11 6.98 -16.33
N LYS A 409 -1.96 6.52 -16.83
CA LYS A 409 -0.69 6.52 -16.10
C LYS A 409 0.46 6.68 -17.09
N ALA A 410 1.50 7.41 -16.73
CA ALA A 410 2.70 7.56 -17.53
C ALA A 410 3.44 6.22 -17.68
N VAL A 411 4.13 6.02 -18.79
CA VAL A 411 4.78 4.74 -19.11
C VAL A 411 5.92 4.44 -18.16
N ASP A 412 6.81 5.42 -17.93
CA ASP A 412 7.94 5.31 -17.01
C ASP A 412 7.50 5.02 -15.56
N ASP A 413 6.48 5.72 -15.05
CA ASP A 413 5.88 5.45 -13.74
C ASP A 413 5.26 4.04 -13.68
N LEU A 414 4.64 3.59 -14.78
CA LEU A 414 4.08 2.24 -14.84
C LEU A 414 5.17 1.16 -14.82
N LEU A 415 6.24 1.37 -15.57
CA LEU A 415 7.38 0.44 -15.60
C LEU A 415 8.15 0.46 -14.28
N ALA A 416 8.32 1.63 -13.65
CA ALA A 416 8.89 1.74 -12.30
C ALA A 416 8.06 0.95 -11.27
N HIS A 417 6.73 1.04 -11.32
CA HIS A 417 5.84 0.23 -10.48
C HIS A 417 5.94 -1.27 -10.75
N ASN A 418 6.29 -1.70 -11.97
CA ASN A 418 6.59 -3.12 -12.21
C ASN A 418 7.86 -3.53 -11.46
N VAL A 419 8.94 -2.75 -11.58
CA VAL A 419 10.19 -3.03 -10.86
C VAL A 419 9.96 -3.09 -9.34
N GLU A 420 9.23 -2.13 -8.78
CA GLU A 420 8.86 -2.11 -7.36
C GLU A 420 8.08 -3.36 -6.96
N ALA A 421 7.05 -3.72 -7.73
CA ALA A 421 6.22 -4.89 -7.45
C ALA A 421 7.04 -6.19 -7.45
N TYR A 422 7.88 -6.40 -8.47
CA TYR A 422 8.68 -7.61 -8.58
C TYR A 422 9.86 -7.65 -7.60
N ASN A 423 10.35 -6.51 -7.12
CA ASN A 423 11.30 -6.46 -6.01
C ASN A 423 10.64 -6.82 -4.67
N GLY A 424 9.43 -6.32 -4.42
CA GLY A 424 8.72 -6.56 -3.17
C GLY A 424 8.06 -7.94 -3.05
N MET A 425 7.72 -8.62 -4.17
CA MET A 425 7.02 -9.90 -4.15
C MET A 425 7.75 -10.99 -3.35
N PRO A 426 9.07 -11.26 -3.54
CA PRO A 426 9.76 -12.31 -2.81
C PRO A 426 9.77 -12.06 -1.30
N GLU A 427 10.09 -10.85 -0.87
CA GLU A 427 10.13 -10.49 0.54
C GLU A 427 8.76 -10.67 1.20
N LEU A 428 7.72 -10.13 0.59
CA LEU A 428 6.35 -10.30 1.07
C LEU A 428 5.94 -11.77 1.12
N PHE A 429 6.25 -12.53 0.08
CA PHE A 429 5.95 -13.95 0.00
C PHE A 429 6.58 -14.71 1.18
N PHE A 430 7.88 -14.58 1.40
CA PHE A 430 8.57 -15.29 2.48
C PHE A 430 8.14 -14.82 3.86
N THR A 431 7.85 -13.52 4.03
CA THR A 431 7.32 -12.99 5.28
C THR A 431 6.05 -13.73 5.72
N TRP A 432 5.20 -14.13 4.79
CA TRP A 432 3.92 -14.77 5.10
C TRP A 432 3.95 -16.29 4.94
N ALA A 433 4.58 -16.83 3.91
CA ALA A 433 4.64 -18.28 3.66
C ALA A 433 5.37 -19.07 4.76
N LEU A 434 6.30 -18.41 5.47
CA LEU A 434 7.09 -19.02 6.55
C LEU A 434 6.51 -18.76 7.95
N ARG A 435 5.33 -18.12 8.06
CA ARG A 435 4.67 -17.93 9.36
C ARG A 435 4.12 -19.25 9.88
N ASP A 436 4.39 -19.53 11.16
CA ASP A 436 3.92 -20.71 11.89
C ASP A 436 2.62 -20.46 12.69
N ASN A 437 2.35 -19.18 13.01
CA ASN A 437 1.20 -18.77 13.83
C ASN A 437 -0.04 -18.38 13.01
N LYS A 438 -0.03 -18.58 11.68
CA LYS A 438 -1.15 -18.29 10.77
C LYS A 438 -1.25 -19.35 9.68
N ARG A 439 -2.47 -19.62 9.24
CA ARG A 439 -2.70 -20.42 8.03
C ARG A 439 -2.66 -19.51 6.82
N VAL A 440 -1.63 -19.67 6.00
CA VAL A 440 -1.41 -18.84 4.81
C VAL A 440 -1.47 -19.71 3.56
N HIS A 441 -2.50 -19.49 2.74
CA HIS A 441 -2.55 -19.96 1.35
C HIS A 441 -1.95 -18.89 0.45
N TYR A 442 -1.14 -19.29 -0.51
CA TYR A 442 -0.61 -18.36 -1.50
C TYR A 442 -0.69 -18.93 -2.90
N GLU A 443 -0.81 -18.04 -3.88
CA GLU A 443 -0.86 -18.39 -5.28
C GLU A 443 -0.19 -17.32 -6.13
N PHE A 444 0.69 -17.73 -7.03
CA PHE A 444 1.24 -16.93 -8.11
C PHE A 444 0.42 -17.19 -9.38
N LEU A 445 -0.01 -16.09 -10.03
CA LEU A 445 -0.95 -16.10 -11.15
C LEU A 445 -0.31 -15.48 -12.38
N ASP A 446 -0.15 -16.24 -13.45
CA ASP A 446 0.20 -15.72 -14.76
C ASP A 446 -1.03 -15.09 -15.41
N ASN A 447 -0.98 -13.78 -15.58
CA ASN A 447 -2.03 -13.02 -16.25
C ASN A 447 -1.58 -12.52 -17.64
N SER A 448 -0.71 -13.26 -18.33
CA SER A 448 -0.41 -13.05 -19.76
C SER A 448 -1.48 -13.66 -20.69
N VAL A 449 -2.69 -13.84 -20.17
CA VAL A 449 -3.85 -14.33 -20.89
C VAL A 449 -4.59 -13.20 -21.61
N PRO A 450 -5.39 -13.49 -22.65
CA PRO A 450 -6.29 -12.52 -23.27
C PRO A 450 -7.20 -11.82 -22.25
N TYR A 451 -7.59 -10.59 -22.57
CA TYR A 451 -8.46 -9.80 -21.69
C TYR A 451 -9.80 -10.50 -21.45
N GLY A 452 -10.16 -10.61 -20.16
CA GLY A 452 -11.39 -11.30 -19.73
C GLY A 452 -11.22 -12.80 -19.46
N GLU A 453 -10.10 -13.39 -19.83
CA GLU A 453 -9.81 -14.77 -19.48
C GLU A 453 -9.31 -14.93 -18.04
N ARG A 454 -9.62 -16.08 -17.46
CA ARG A 454 -9.13 -16.48 -16.13
C ARG A 454 -7.62 -16.69 -16.19
N PRO A 455 -6.82 -16.12 -15.26
CA PRO A 455 -5.38 -16.32 -15.23
C PRO A 455 -5.01 -17.79 -15.00
N ARG A 456 -3.74 -18.13 -15.26
CA ARG A 456 -3.18 -19.47 -15.04
C ARG A 456 -2.45 -19.52 -13.70
N SER A 457 -2.61 -20.59 -12.92
CA SER A 457 -1.79 -20.82 -11.73
C SER A 457 -0.36 -21.15 -12.15
N ILE A 458 0.60 -20.43 -11.60
CA ILE A 458 2.05 -20.65 -11.76
C ILE A 458 2.57 -21.54 -10.65
N ALA A 459 2.27 -21.15 -9.41
CA ALA A 459 2.65 -21.86 -8.20
C ALA A 459 1.65 -21.54 -7.08
N PHE A 460 1.41 -22.49 -6.20
CA PHE A 460 0.55 -22.30 -5.03
C PHE A 460 0.88 -23.27 -3.91
N GLY A 461 0.42 -22.96 -2.72
CA GLY A 461 0.61 -23.84 -1.56
C GLY A 461 0.02 -23.28 -0.28
N TRP A 462 0.24 -24.04 0.79
CA TRP A 462 -0.01 -23.63 2.16
C TRP A 462 1.31 -23.52 2.90
N ASN A 463 1.51 -22.46 3.68
CA ASN A 463 2.67 -22.20 4.53
C ASN A 463 4.00 -22.77 3.94
N GLY A 464 4.57 -23.80 4.51
CA GLY A 464 5.88 -24.36 4.12
C GLY A 464 5.91 -25.27 2.90
N GLU A 465 4.83 -25.44 2.12
CA GLU A 465 4.79 -26.30 0.92
C GLU A 465 4.39 -25.51 -0.32
N MET A 466 5.11 -25.67 -1.43
CA MET A 466 4.79 -25.05 -2.72
C MET A 466 4.68 -26.10 -3.83
N ASN A 467 3.65 -25.95 -4.66
CA ASN A 467 3.48 -26.67 -5.93
C ASN A 467 3.79 -25.72 -7.07
N VAL A 468 4.83 -25.95 -7.83
CA VAL A 468 5.24 -25.18 -9.01
C VAL A 468 4.74 -25.86 -10.26
N LEU A 469 3.91 -25.15 -11.03
CA LEU A 469 3.32 -25.62 -12.28
C LEU A 469 3.98 -25.01 -13.51
N ASP A 470 4.69 -23.88 -13.35
CA ASP A 470 5.37 -23.17 -14.42
C ASP A 470 6.69 -22.58 -13.94
N VAL A 471 7.76 -23.27 -14.25
CA VAL A 471 9.12 -22.85 -13.87
C VAL A 471 9.51 -21.55 -14.57
N LYS A 472 9.14 -21.37 -15.85
CA LYS A 472 9.48 -20.15 -16.63
C LYS A 472 8.92 -18.91 -15.97
N CYS A 473 7.62 -18.94 -15.63
CA CYS A 473 6.97 -17.80 -14.96
C CYS A 473 7.57 -17.53 -13.56
N MET A 474 8.11 -18.54 -12.88
CA MET A 474 8.87 -18.33 -11.64
C MET A 474 10.19 -17.57 -11.89
N LEU A 475 10.85 -17.81 -13.04
CA LEU A 475 12.03 -17.04 -13.44
C LEU A 475 11.67 -15.57 -13.78
N ASP A 476 10.47 -15.35 -14.31
CA ASP A 476 10.00 -14.01 -14.71
C ASP A 476 9.85 -13.07 -13.50
N VAL A 477 9.58 -13.59 -12.30
CA VAL A 477 9.60 -12.78 -11.06
C VAL A 477 10.96 -12.12 -10.86
N ALA A 478 12.06 -12.80 -11.18
CA ALA A 478 13.41 -12.24 -11.11
C ALA A 478 13.76 -11.38 -12.34
N ARG A 479 13.28 -11.74 -13.54
CA ARG A 479 13.52 -10.98 -14.78
C ARG A 479 12.87 -9.60 -14.73
N TYR A 480 11.62 -9.52 -14.31
CA TYR A 480 10.86 -8.26 -14.39
C TYR A 480 11.33 -7.19 -13.41
N ARG A 481 12.23 -7.53 -12.48
CA ARG A 481 12.97 -6.55 -11.66
C ARG A 481 14.03 -5.76 -12.44
N LYS A 482 14.46 -6.27 -13.61
CA LYS A 482 15.62 -5.79 -14.38
C LYS A 482 15.22 -5.09 -15.68
N ILE A 483 13.93 -4.78 -15.85
CA ILE A 483 13.43 -4.11 -17.06
C ILE A 483 13.93 -2.67 -17.18
N ASN A 484 13.89 -2.15 -18.40
CA ASN A 484 14.19 -0.76 -18.69
C ASN A 484 12.96 0.10 -18.37
N VAL A 485 13.01 0.87 -17.30
CA VAL A 485 11.92 1.78 -16.89
C VAL A 485 11.74 2.97 -17.84
N ASN A 486 12.76 3.29 -18.66
CA ASN A 486 12.73 4.39 -19.62
C ASN A 486 12.35 3.91 -21.03
N ALA A 487 11.83 2.69 -21.18
CA ALA A 487 11.41 2.15 -22.47
C ALA A 487 10.26 3.00 -23.06
N GLN A 488 10.34 3.28 -24.35
CA GLN A 488 9.33 4.01 -25.10
C GLN A 488 8.60 3.13 -26.12
N ARG A 489 8.98 1.84 -26.20
CA ARG A 489 8.39 0.81 -27.09
C ARG A 489 8.45 -0.55 -26.41
N PRO A 490 7.59 -1.51 -26.80
CA PRO A 490 7.57 -2.84 -26.19
C PRO A 490 8.91 -3.58 -26.24
N GLU A 491 9.62 -3.47 -27.36
CA GLU A 491 10.90 -4.11 -27.59
C GLU A 491 12.04 -3.57 -26.70
N ASP A 492 11.93 -2.33 -26.23
CA ASP A 492 12.94 -1.67 -25.39
C ASP A 492 12.78 -2.04 -23.89
N VAL A 493 11.67 -2.69 -23.51
CA VAL A 493 11.36 -3.02 -22.10
C VAL A 493 12.36 -4.02 -21.54
N TYR A 494 12.74 -5.00 -22.34
CA TYR A 494 13.60 -6.09 -21.90
C TYR A 494 15.03 -5.86 -22.37
N PRO A 495 15.99 -5.58 -21.47
CA PRO A 495 17.39 -5.42 -21.84
C PRO A 495 17.90 -6.66 -22.59
N HIS A 496 18.65 -6.44 -23.66
CA HIS A 496 19.25 -7.54 -24.41
C HIS A 496 20.37 -8.25 -23.62
N GLY A 497 20.60 -9.52 -23.93
CA GLY A 497 21.75 -10.29 -23.45
C GLY A 497 21.57 -10.89 -22.07
N ARG A 498 22.65 -10.86 -21.28
CA ARG A 498 22.80 -11.63 -20.03
C ARG A 498 21.74 -11.33 -18.97
N ALA A 499 21.24 -10.11 -18.87
CA ALA A 499 20.29 -9.71 -17.84
C ALA A 499 18.97 -10.50 -17.91
N MET A 500 18.53 -10.86 -19.13
CA MET A 500 17.28 -11.60 -19.35
C MET A 500 17.48 -13.11 -19.46
N ALA A 501 18.73 -13.60 -19.55
CA ALA A 501 19.03 -15.01 -19.68
C ALA A 501 18.52 -15.81 -18.45
N PRO A 502 17.92 -16.99 -18.64
CA PRO A 502 17.30 -17.76 -17.57
C PRO A 502 18.29 -18.12 -16.45
N GLU A 503 19.56 -18.37 -16.78
CA GLU A 503 20.62 -18.72 -15.84
C GLU A 503 20.86 -17.61 -14.78
N HIS A 504 20.55 -16.38 -15.13
CA HIS A 504 20.73 -15.21 -14.26
C HIS A 504 19.43 -14.76 -13.57
N ASN A 505 18.36 -15.54 -13.68
CA ASN A 505 17.03 -15.21 -13.15
C ASN A 505 16.43 -16.35 -12.30
N THR A 506 17.25 -17.25 -11.80
CA THR A 506 16.83 -18.38 -10.96
C THR A 506 16.70 -18.02 -9.48
N ASP A 507 17.11 -16.82 -9.05
CA ASP A 507 17.26 -16.43 -7.63
C ASP A 507 16.02 -16.69 -6.80
N PHE A 508 14.84 -16.27 -7.28
CA PHE A 508 13.60 -16.46 -6.54
C PHE A 508 13.24 -17.93 -6.39
N LEU A 509 13.36 -18.72 -7.46
CA LEU A 509 13.10 -20.16 -7.43
C LEU A 509 14.09 -20.89 -6.50
N VAL A 510 15.37 -20.52 -6.53
CA VAL A 510 16.41 -21.06 -5.63
C VAL A 510 16.11 -20.70 -4.18
N GLN A 511 15.66 -19.47 -3.90
CA GLN A 511 15.23 -19.08 -2.55
C GLN A 511 14.03 -19.90 -2.09
N CYS A 512 13.01 -20.13 -2.95
CA CYS A 512 11.89 -21.00 -2.63
C CYS A 512 12.38 -22.42 -2.24
N ALA A 513 13.29 -23.00 -3.03
CA ALA A 513 13.82 -24.34 -2.76
C ALA A 513 14.60 -24.42 -1.44
N ARG A 514 15.29 -23.34 -1.05
CA ARG A 514 16.10 -23.30 0.19
C ARG A 514 15.30 -23.01 1.44
N MET A 515 14.27 -22.14 1.31
CA MET A 515 13.56 -21.60 2.47
C MET A 515 12.28 -22.40 2.78
N LEU A 516 11.66 -23.03 1.78
CA LEU A 516 10.45 -23.81 1.99
C LEU A 516 10.81 -25.26 2.35
N PRO A 517 10.14 -25.86 3.35
CA PRO A 517 10.32 -27.26 3.71
C PRO A 517 10.09 -28.24 2.55
N ALA A 518 9.12 -27.97 1.68
CA ALA A 518 8.79 -28.84 0.55
C ALA A 518 8.45 -28.03 -0.72
N LEU A 519 8.97 -28.49 -1.86
CA LEU A 519 8.73 -27.91 -3.17
C LEU A 519 8.41 -29.04 -4.16
N ASN A 520 7.21 -29.05 -4.71
CA ASN A 520 6.78 -29.97 -5.76
C ASN A 520 6.85 -29.27 -7.11
N PHE A 521 7.31 -29.97 -8.13
CA PHE A 521 7.21 -29.56 -9.52
C PHE A 521 6.19 -30.48 -10.21
N ALA A 522 5.16 -29.91 -10.84
CA ALA A 522 4.07 -30.67 -11.41
C ALA A 522 3.65 -30.16 -12.78
N GLU A 523 3.09 -31.05 -13.56
CA GLU A 523 2.45 -30.70 -14.84
C GLU A 523 1.15 -29.93 -14.60
N ARG A 524 1.00 -28.78 -15.23
CA ARG A 524 -0.17 -27.90 -15.03
C ARG A 524 -1.48 -28.57 -15.41
N ALA A 525 -1.51 -29.34 -16.51
CA ALA A 525 -2.73 -29.93 -17.05
C ALA A 525 -3.30 -31.06 -16.18
N SER A 526 -2.45 -31.88 -15.59
CA SER A 526 -2.85 -33.06 -14.82
C SER A 526 -2.65 -32.93 -13.31
N GLY A 527 -1.80 -32.01 -12.87
CA GLY A 527 -1.32 -31.95 -11.49
C GLY A 527 -0.34 -33.07 -11.13
N ARG A 528 0.12 -33.88 -12.11
CA ARG A 528 1.10 -34.95 -11.88
C ARG A 528 2.43 -34.36 -11.46
N ILE A 529 2.89 -34.73 -10.26
CA ILE A 529 4.18 -34.30 -9.72
C ILE A 529 5.29 -35.08 -10.44
N TYR A 530 6.29 -34.38 -10.96
CA TYR A 530 7.43 -35.02 -11.62
C TYR A 530 8.75 -34.86 -10.84
N ALA A 531 8.83 -33.93 -9.88
CA ALA A 531 9.94 -33.82 -8.95
C ALA A 531 9.49 -33.22 -7.61
N ARG A 532 10.13 -33.63 -6.53
CA ARG A 532 9.91 -33.08 -5.18
C ARG A 532 11.24 -32.83 -4.50
N LEU A 533 11.40 -31.62 -3.97
CA LEU A 533 12.49 -31.26 -3.09
C LEU A 533 11.96 -31.20 -1.64
N GLU A 534 12.80 -31.66 -0.71
CA GLU A 534 12.59 -31.50 0.73
C GLU A 534 13.85 -30.89 1.34
N ALA A 535 13.68 -29.81 2.10
CA ALA A 535 14.78 -29.04 2.67
C ALA A 535 15.90 -28.70 1.65
N GLY A 536 15.49 -28.30 0.43
CA GLY A 536 16.39 -27.91 -0.65
C GLY A 536 17.12 -29.05 -1.37
N LYS A 537 16.76 -30.32 -1.13
CA LYS A 537 17.38 -31.50 -1.76
C LYS A 537 16.34 -32.30 -2.55
N LEU A 538 16.74 -32.90 -3.67
CA LEU A 538 15.89 -33.78 -4.45
C LEU A 538 15.54 -35.04 -3.65
N ALA A 539 14.28 -35.10 -3.17
CA ALA A 539 13.78 -36.21 -2.38
C ALA A 539 13.12 -37.30 -3.25
N TRP A 540 12.52 -36.89 -4.38
CA TRP A 540 11.79 -37.80 -5.27
C TRP A 540 11.73 -37.23 -6.69
N CYS A 541 11.74 -38.12 -7.69
CA CYS A 541 11.58 -37.79 -9.11
C CYS A 541 10.86 -38.93 -9.86
N ASP A 542 9.96 -38.55 -10.78
CA ASP A 542 9.35 -39.46 -11.77
C ASP A 542 10.09 -39.28 -13.12
N PRO A 543 10.94 -40.25 -13.54
CA PRO A 543 11.72 -40.12 -14.78
C PRO A 543 10.92 -39.98 -16.03
N ASP A 544 9.73 -40.62 -16.10
CA ASP A 544 8.86 -40.57 -17.26
C ASP A 544 8.12 -39.24 -17.38
N ALA A 545 7.65 -38.71 -16.22
CA ALA A 545 6.92 -37.47 -16.17
C ALA A 545 7.82 -36.24 -16.36
N ILE A 546 9.07 -36.27 -15.90
CA ILE A 546 10.00 -35.14 -16.01
C ILE A 546 10.60 -34.99 -17.41
N ALA A 547 10.56 -36.03 -18.24
CA ALA A 547 11.19 -36.01 -19.55
C ALA A 547 10.65 -34.86 -20.43
N ALA A 548 9.34 -34.67 -20.47
CA ALA A 548 8.71 -33.61 -21.26
C ALA A 548 9.08 -32.19 -20.74
N PRO A 549 8.98 -31.84 -19.44
CA PRO A 549 9.47 -30.57 -18.89
C PRO A 549 10.94 -30.25 -19.19
N LEU A 550 11.82 -31.24 -19.21
CA LEU A 550 13.24 -31.04 -19.50
C LEU A 550 13.57 -30.71 -20.96
N VAL A 551 12.63 -30.88 -21.89
CA VAL A 551 12.78 -30.44 -23.29
C VAL A 551 12.79 -28.91 -23.38
N ASP A 552 11.99 -28.23 -22.57
CA ASP A 552 12.00 -26.77 -22.50
C ASP A 552 13.29 -26.28 -21.81
N ALA A 553 14.05 -25.42 -22.51
CA ALA A 553 15.38 -24.99 -22.06
C ALA A 553 15.30 -24.19 -20.75
N GLU A 554 14.32 -23.31 -20.61
CA GLU A 554 14.20 -22.47 -19.40
C GLU A 554 13.74 -23.29 -18.19
N THR A 555 12.79 -24.21 -18.38
CA THR A 555 12.35 -25.15 -17.34
C THR A 555 13.52 -26.01 -16.89
N ARG A 556 14.32 -26.53 -17.82
CA ARG A 556 15.51 -27.32 -17.52
C ARG A 556 16.53 -26.52 -16.71
N ILE A 557 16.80 -25.27 -17.09
CA ILE A 557 17.73 -24.38 -16.36
C ILE A 557 17.22 -24.14 -14.93
N GLY A 558 15.94 -23.81 -14.77
CA GLY A 558 15.36 -23.60 -13.45
C GLY A 558 15.42 -24.86 -12.57
N LEU A 559 15.09 -26.03 -13.13
CA LEU A 559 15.18 -27.30 -12.38
C LEU A 559 16.62 -27.61 -11.97
N LEU A 560 17.59 -27.45 -12.87
CA LEU A 560 19.01 -27.68 -12.56
C LEU A 560 19.58 -26.66 -11.56
N ALA A 561 19.05 -25.46 -11.51
CA ALA A 561 19.47 -24.47 -10.51
C ALA A 561 19.07 -24.87 -9.08
N VAL A 562 17.96 -25.58 -8.90
CA VAL A 562 17.45 -26.02 -7.59
C VAL A 562 17.80 -27.48 -7.25
N ALA A 563 18.07 -28.31 -8.26
CA ALA A 563 18.42 -29.71 -8.12
C ALA A 563 19.56 -30.07 -9.12
N PRO A 564 20.79 -29.60 -8.87
CA PRO A 564 21.92 -29.85 -9.78
C PRO A 564 22.29 -31.35 -9.89
N GLU A 565 21.91 -32.15 -8.90
CA GLU A 565 22.10 -33.59 -8.88
C GLU A 565 21.09 -34.36 -9.78
N LEU A 566 20.07 -33.73 -10.28
CA LEU A 566 18.98 -34.33 -11.06
C LEU A 566 19.49 -35.27 -12.19
N PRO A 567 20.45 -34.88 -13.06
CA PRO A 567 20.89 -35.73 -14.15
C PRO A 567 21.50 -37.05 -13.67
N GLY A 568 22.24 -37.03 -12.55
CA GLY A 568 22.83 -38.22 -11.95
C GLY A 568 21.82 -39.13 -11.22
N GLN A 569 20.74 -38.53 -10.74
CA GLN A 569 19.69 -39.24 -10.01
C GLN A 569 18.64 -39.87 -10.96
N LEU A 570 18.40 -39.33 -12.15
CA LEU A 570 17.41 -39.86 -13.10
C LEU A 570 17.60 -41.35 -13.39
N ARG A 571 18.87 -41.83 -13.57
CA ARG A 571 19.17 -43.25 -13.79
C ARG A 571 18.78 -44.11 -12.59
N ARG A 572 18.99 -43.65 -11.37
CA ARG A 572 18.62 -44.38 -10.15
C ARG A 572 17.11 -44.46 -9.95
N TRP A 573 16.37 -43.41 -10.34
CA TRP A 573 14.91 -43.38 -10.21
C TRP A 573 14.23 -44.22 -11.30
N SER A 574 14.80 -44.36 -12.51
CA SER A 574 14.25 -45.23 -13.58
C SER A 574 14.27 -46.70 -13.20
N GLU A 575 15.17 -47.12 -12.32
CA GLU A 575 15.23 -48.50 -11.82
C GLU A 575 14.21 -48.78 -10.69
N ARG A 576 13.65 -47.71 -10.09
CA ARG A 576 12.67 -47.80 -9.01
C ARG A 576 11.28 -47.42 -9.57
N ARG A 577 10.46 -48.42 -9.84
CA ARG A 577 9.04 -48.18 -10.18
C ARG A 577 8.32 -47.57 -9.00
N THR A 578 8.21 -46.24 -8.94
CA THR A 578 7.45 -45.51 -7.93
C THR A 578 6.05 -45.19 -8.48
N ALA A 579 5.03 -45.28 -7.63
CA ALA A 579 3.69 -44.88 -8.00
C ALA A 579 3.64 -43.38 -8.39
N PRO A 580 2.93 -43.02 -9.48
CA PRO A 580 2.70 -41.61 -9.84
C PRO A 580 2.11 -40.84 -8.66
N ARG A 581 2.58 -39.62 -8.45
CA ARG A 581 2.05 -38.69 -7.43
C ARG A 581 1.34 -37.55 -8.14
N ALA A 582 0.26 -37.07 -7.55
CA ALA A 582 -0.46 -35.91 -8.06
C ALA A 582 -0.83 -34.96 -6.91
N ILE A 583 -0.96 -33.70 -7.25
CA ILE A 583 -1.42 -32.68 -6.30
C ILE A 583 -2.90 -32.99 -5.98
N PRO A 584 -3.28 -33.10 -4.69
CA PRO A 584 -4.64 -33.35 -4.30
C PRO A 584 -5.48 -32.08 -4.51
N ALA A 585 -6.27 -32.02 -5.57
CA ALA A 585 -7.00 -30.83 -6.02
C ALA A 585 -7.91 -30.22 -4.93
N GLY A 586 -8.54 -31.06 -4.07
CA GLY A 586 -9.44 -30.59 -3.00
C GLY A 586 -8.75 -29.94 -1.79
N GLN A 587 -7.43 -29.88 -1.75
CA GLN A 587 -6.70 -29.28 -0.61
C GLN A 587 -6.31 -27.82 -0.84
N TYR A 588 -6.43 -27.30 -2.05
CA TYR A 588 -5.99 -25.97 -2.42
C TYR A 588 -7.12 -25.15 -3.04
N HIS A 589 -7.21 -23.90 -2.64
CA HIS A 589 -8.18 -22.93 -3.11
C HIS A 589 -7.53 -21.96 -4.08
N THR A 590 -7.48 -22.31 -5.38
CA THR A 590 -6.80 -21.52 -6.40
C THR A 590 -7.75 -20.66 -7.22
N LEU A 591 -7.34 -19.42 -7.52
CA LEU A 591 -8.05 -18.56 -8.43
C LEU A 591 -7.70 -18.83 -9.89
N GLY A 592 -6.48 -19.28 -10.17
CA GLY A 592 -6.00 -19.58 -11.52
C GLY A 592 -6.48 -20.92 -12.07
N ARG A 593 -6.29 -21.12 -13.38
CA ARG A 593 -6.60 -22.38 -14.06
C ARG A 593 -5.43 -23.36 -13.92
N TRP A 594 -5.73 -24.58 -13.48
CA TRP A 594 -4.83 -25.74 -13.49
C TRP A 594 -5.64 -27.04 -13.32
N GLY A 595 -5.00 -28.19 -13.55
CA GLY A 595 -5.59 -29.52 -13.36
C GLY A 595 -6.54 -29.99 -14.48
N PRO A 596 -7.16 -31.17 -14.34
CA PRO A 596 -7.98 -31.81 -15.39
C PRO A 596 -9.23 -31.00 -15.81
N GLY A 597 -9.67 -30.02 -15.02
CA GLY A 597 -10.81 -29.16 -15.31
C GLY A 597 -10.52 -27.98 -16.25
N MET A 598 -9.30 -27.86 -16.80
CA MET A 598 -8.91 -26.74 -17.68
C MET A 598 -9.67 -26.64 -19.02
N ALA A 599 -10.35 -27.70 -19.44
CA ALA A 599 -11.02 -27.76 -20.74
C ALA A 599 -12.43 -27.14 -20.79
N HIS A 600 -13.00 -26.72 -19.65
CA HIS A 600 -14.40 -26.26 -19.56
C HIS A 600 -14.52 -24.97 -18.73
N GLY A 601 -13.90 -23.88 -19.18
CA GLY A 601 -14.08 -22.60 -18.50
C GLY A 601 -13.80 -21.41 -19.40
#